data_db5f0fb487c31eed25986e0fcee51f82
#
_entry.id   db5f0fb487c31eed25986e0fcee51f82
#
_cell.length_a   1.000
_cell.length_b   1.000
_cell.length_c   1.000
_cell.angle_alpha   90.00
_cell.angle_beta   90.00
_cell.angle_gamma   90.00
#
_symmetry.space_group_name_H-M   'P 1'
#
loop_
_entity.id
_entity.type
_entity.pdbx_description
1 polymer ?
#
loop_
_entity_poly.entity_id
_entity_poly.type
_entity_poly.pdbx_seq_one_letter_code
_entity_poly.pdbx_strand_id
1 'polypeptide(L)'
;LIKKYSADFVHQIQMDVTNEESVINAFHKAVVEFGGVDILISNAGIASSAPIEDTSLNLWNKNISILSTGYFLVSREAFKIMKKQDIGGSIVFVASKNGLAASANASAYCTAKASEIHLARCLALEGAERGIRVNVVNPDAVLRGSKIWEGEWLEQRADTYKTDKDGLEEMYRQRSLLKQSVF
;
A
#
# COMPACT_ATOMS: atom_id res chain seq x y z
N LEU A 1 -4.39 18.87 2.73
CA LEU A 1 -3.94 18.83 4.15
C LEU A 1 -3.31 20.17 4.56
N ILE A 2 -2.28 20.66 3.88
CA ILE A 2 -1.60 21.94 4.23
C ILE A 2 -2.58 23.12 4.32
N LYS A 3 -3.60 23.20 3.44
CA LYS A 3 -4.65 24.23 3.52
C LYS A 3 -5.57 24.09 4.74
N LYS A 4 -5.66 22.90 5.34
CA LYS A 4 -6.52 22.61 6.50
C LYS A 4 -5.78 22.68 7.82
N TYR A 5 -4.50 22.37 7.80
CA TYR A 5 -3.62 22.37 8.97
C TYR A 5 -2.45 23.31 8.70
N SER A 6 -1.88 23.91 9.73
CA SER A 6 -0.70 24.76 9.61
C SER A 6 0.47 24.04 8.94
N ALA A 7 1.33 24.79 8.22
CA ALA A 7 2.57 24.25 7.66
C ALA A 7 3.51 23.66 8.73
N ASP A 8 3.38 24.12 9.97
CA ASP A 8 4.16 23.59 11.12
C ASP A 8 3.80 22.13 11.46
N PHE A 9 2.61 21.67 11.06
CA PHE A 9 2.12 20.32 11.35
C PHE A 9 2.08 19.39 10.13
N VAL A 10 2.25 19.93 8.92
CA VAL A 10 2.15 19.15 7.68
C VAL A 10 3.24 19.55 6.72
N HIS A 11 4.17 18.64 6.47
CA HIS A 11 5.23 18.80 5.50
C HIS A 11 5.03 17.84 4.32
N GLN A 12 5.22 18.33 3.09
CA GLN A 12 5.13 17.53 1.87
C GLN A 12 6.51 17.22 1.34
N ILE A 13 6.83 15.93 1.22
CA ILE A 13 8.11 15.46 0.70
C ILE A 13 7.83 14.56 -0.51
N GLN A 14 8.46 14.87 -1.64
CA GLN A 14 8.41 13.99 -2.81
C GLN A 14 9.31 12.77 -2.57
N MET A 15 8.77 11.58 -2.83
CA MET A 15 9.48 10.31 -2.65
C MET A 15 9.07 9.31 -3.74
N ASP A 16 10.07 8.72 -4.40
CA ASP A 16 9.87 7.55 -5.26
C ASP A 16 10.22 6.29 -4.44
N VAL A 17 9.20 5.50 -4.14
CA VAL A 17 9.36 4.29 -3.33
C VAL A 17 10.16 3.18 -4.01
N THR A 18 10.37 3.27 -5.33
CA THR A 18 11.19 2.32 -6.10
C THR A 18 12.68 2.69 -6.11
N ASN A 19 13.02 3.88 -5.62
CA ASN A 19 14.38 4.38 -5.57
C ASN A 19 14.86 4.49 -4.12
N GLU A 20 15.84 3.67 -3.76
CA GLU A 20 16.37 3.58 -2.40
C GLU A 20 16.90 4.93 -1.88
N GLU A 21 17.65 5.66 -2.70
CA GLU A 21 18.19 6.97 -2.30
C GLU A 21 17.07 8.00 -2.07
N SER A 22 16.04 7.99 -2.93
CA SER A 22 14.86 8.84 -2.76
C SER A 22 14.15 8.56 -1.43
N VAL A 23 14.01 7.30 -1.05
CA VAL A 23 13.42 6.90 0.23
C VAL A 23 14.28 7.38 1.41
N ILE A 24 15.59 7.10 1.39
CA ILE A 24 16.51 7.54 2.45
C ILE A 24 16.45 9.06 2.64
N ASN A 25 16.53 9.82 1.55
CA ASN A 25 16.50 11.28 1.58
C ASN A 25 15.16 11.83 2.12
N ALA A 26 14.02 11.18 1.78
CA ALA A 26 12.71 11.58 2.28
C ALA A 26 12.61 11.37 3.80
N PHE A 27 13.07 10.23 4.31
CA PHE A 27 13.09 9.97 5.76
C PHE A 27 14.05 10.88 6.50
N HIS A 28 15.22 11.17 5.93
CA HIS A 28 16.15 12.15 6.51
C HIS A 28 15.51 13.54 6.65
N LYS A 29 14.82 14.02 5.61
CA LYS A 29 14.08 15.29 5.67
C LYS A 29 12.99 15.28 6.75
N ALA A 30 12.24 14.18 6.87
CA ALA A 30 11.20 14.04 7.89
C ALA A 30 11.80 14.10 9.32
N VAL A 31 12.94 13.45 9.54
CA VAL A 31 13.63 13.47 10.83
C VAL A 31 14.19 14.87 11.16
N VAL A 32 14.73 15.58 10.17
CA VAL A 32 15.23 16.96 10.36
C VAL A 32 14.08 17.90 10.72
N GLU A 33 12.91 17.72 10.09
CA GLU A 33 11.75 18.59 10.29
C GLU A 33 11.02 18.32 11.60
N PHE A 34 10.79 17.03 11.94
CA PHE A 34 9.93 16.62 13.04
C PHE A 34 10.65 15.89 14.18
N GLY A 35 11.94 15.70 14.07
CA GLY A 35 12.76 15.06 15.11
C GLY A 35 12.75 13.52 15.07
N GLY A 36 11.83 12.87 14.34
CA GLY A 36 11.73 11.42 14.29
C GLY A 36 10.54 10.89 13.51
N VAL A 37 10.27 9.58 13.67
CA VAL A 37 9.13 8.88 13.07
C VAL A 37 8.54 7.90 14.09
N ASP A 38 7.32 8.14 14.52
CA ASP A 38 6.61 7.29 15.50
C ASP A 38 5.60 6.37 14.81
N ILE A 39 5.02 6.83 13.70
CA ILE A 39 4.02 6.10 12.93
C ILE A 39 4.36 6.14 11.45
N LEU A 40 4.41 4.97 10.82
CA LEU A 40 4.49 4.83 9.36
C LEU A 40 3.17 4.25 8.84
N ILE A 41 2.56 4.92 7.86
CA ILE A 41 1.48 4.35 7.03
C ILE A 41 2.02 4.17 5.61
N SER A 42 2.36 2.93 5.26
CA SER A 42 2.80 2.59 3.90
C SER A 42 1.58 2.31 3.03
N ASN A 43 1.29 3.24 2.10
CA ASN A 43 0.09 3.22 1.28
C ASN A 43 0.37 3.41 -0.22
N ALA A 44 1.59 3.77 -0.61
CA ALA A 44 1.93 3.95 -2.03
C ALA A 44 1.67 2.66 -2.81
N GLY A 45 0.94 2.76 -3.92
CA GLY A 45 0.59 1.56 -4.66
C GLY A 45 -0.03 1.81 -6.02
N ILE A 46 -0.11 0.73 -6.76
CA ILE A 46 -0.78 0.62 -8.05
C ILE A 46 -1.69 -0.61 -8.04
N ALA A 47 -2.56 -0.71 -9.03
CA ALA A 47 -3.24 -1.95 -9.38
C ALA A 47 -3.06 -2.23 -10.87
N SER A 48 -3.02 -3.51 -11.24
CA SER A 48 -2.89 -3.94 -12.62
C SER A 48 -3.60 -5.28 -12.84
N SER A 49 -4.08 -5.48 -14.06
CA SER A 49 -4.76 -6.72 -14.47
C SER A 49 -4.25 -7.13 -15.85
N ALA A 50 -3.93 -8.41 -15.99
CA ALA A 50 -3.68 -9.09 -17.25
C ALA A 50 -3.83 -10.61 -17.02
N PRO A 51 -4.28 -11.39 -18.01
CA PRO A 51 -4.14 -12.85 -18.01
C PRO A 51 -2.68 -13.24 -17.81
N ILE A 52 -2.41 -14.40 -17.22
CA ILE A 52 -1.02 -14.77 -16.90
C ILE A 52 -0.15 -14.88 -18.16
N GLU A 53 -0.71 -15.40 -19.25
CA GLU A 53 -0.04 -15.53 -20.55
C GLU A 53 0.31 -14.18 -21.19
N ASP A 54 -0.44 -13.10 -20.87
CA ASP A 54 -0.26 -11.74 -21.37
C ASP A 54 0.47 -10.84 -20.36
N THR A 55 0.77 -11.37 -19.16
CA THR A 55 1.48 -10.61 -18.12
C THR A 55 2.95 -10.44 -18.50
N SER A 56 3.31 -9.30 -19.06
CA SER A 56 4.69 -9.01 -19.43
C SER A 56 5.60 -8.95 -18.21
N LEU A 57 6.90 -9.26 -18.40
CA LEU A 57 7.90 -9.10 -17.35
C LEU A 57 7.96 -7.64 -16.82
N ASN A 58 7.74 -6.67 -17.70
CA ASN A 58 7.70 -5.26 -17.29
C ASN A 58 6.52 -4.98 -16.35
N LEU A 59 5.32 -5.48 -16.64
CA LEU A 59 4.15 -5.36 -15.78
C LEU A 59 4.38 -6.06 -14.44
N TRP A 60 4.94 -7.27 -14.46
CA TRP A 60 5.34 -8.01 -13.26
C TRP A 60 6.31 -7.19 -12.42
N ASN A 61 7.45 -6.77 -13.00
CA ASN A 61 8.48 -6.01 -12.30
C ASN A 61 7.97 -4.68 -11.75
N LYS A 62 7.07 -3.99 -12.45
CA LYS A 62 6.44 -2.75 -11.97
C LYS A 62 5.66 -2.99 -10.68
N ASN A 63 4.88 -4.08 -10.60
CA ASN A 63 4.15 -4.43 -9.37
C ASN A 63 5.12 -4.76 -8.23
N ILE A 64 6.12 -5.61 -8.48
CA ILE A 64 7.11 -5.99 -7.47
C ILE A 64 7.91 -4.78 -6.98
N SER A 65 8.38 -3.92 -7.88
CA SER A 65 9.18 -2.75 -7.50
C SER A 65 8.41 -1.78 -6.60
N ILE A 66 7.15 -1.48 -6.93
CA ILE A 66 6.36 -0.51 -6.16
C ILE A 66 5.80 -1.14 -4.89
N LEU A 67 5.17 -2.31 -5.01
CA LEU A 67 4.40 -2.90 -3.92
C LEU A 67 5.27 -3.74 -2.96
N SER A 68 6.18 -4.56 -3.47
CA SER A 68 7.04 -5.38 -2.62
C SER A 68 8.30 -4.62 -2.17
N THR A 69 9.12 -4.20 -3.14
CA THR A 69 10.39 -3.53 -2.86
C THR A 69 10.16 -2.16 -2.20
N GLY A 70 9.17 -1.39 -2.67
CA GLY A 70 8.83 -0.10 -2.09
C GLY A 70 8.42 -0.21 -0.62
N TYR A 71 7.57 -1.16 -0.27
CA TYR A 71 7.18 -1.41 1.14
C TYR A 71 8.37 -1.83 1.99
N PHE A 72 9.26 -2.67 1.45
CA PHE A 72 10.50 -3.03 2.13
C PHE A 72 11.38 -1.80 2.39
N LEU A 73 11.68 -0.99 1.37
CA LEU A 73 12.55 0.17 1.52
C LEU A 73 12.01 1.19 2.53
N VAL A 74 10.73 1.53 2.41
CA VAL A 74 10.07 2.51 3.28
C VAL A 74 9.99 2.00 4.72
N SER A 75 9.62 0.74 4.93
CA SER A 75 9.55 0.17 6.28
C SER A 75 10.92 -0.02 6.91
N ARG A 76 11.94 -0.36 6.12
CA ARG A 76 13.32 -0.48 6.61
C ARG A 76 13.83 0.84 7.17
N GLU A 77 13.62 1.96 6.48
CA GLU A 77 14.08 3.27 6.96
C GLU A 77 13.29 3.72 8.21
N ALA A 78 11.98 3.54 8.24
CA ALA A 78 11.18 3.79 9.45
C ALA A 78 11.65 2.94 10.63
N PHE A 79 11.91 1.65 10.39
CA PHE A 79 12.35 0.71 11.41
C PHE A 79 13.71 1.09 12.01
N LYS A 80 14.67 1.53 11.18
CA LYS A 80 15.97 2.04 11.63
C LYS A 80 15.81 3.24 12.58
N ILE A 81 14.92 4.18 12.22
CA ILE A 81 14.66 5.38 13.02
C ILE A 81 13.99 5.00 14.35
N MET A 82 12.91 4.21 14.30
CA MET A 82 12.20 3.75 15.49
C MET A 82 13.10 2.99 16.46
N LYS A 83 13.98 2.11 15.95
CA LYS A 83 14.98 1.42 16.79
C LYS A 83 15.97 2.39 17.43
N LYS A 84 16.39 3.45 16.74
CA LYS A 84 17.31 4.45 17.26
C LYS A 84 16.63 5.34 18.32
N GLN A 85 15.33 5.65 18.14
CA GLN A 85 14.54 6.41 19.11
C GLN A 85 14.32 5.65 20.42
N ASP A 86 14.26 4.32 20.37
CA ASP A 86 14.09 3.40 21.51
C ASP A 86 12.82 3.66 22.36
N ILE A 87 11.77 4.19 21.72
CA ILE A 87 10.46 4.47 22.34
C ILE A 87 9.32 3.65 21.72
N GLY A 88 9.68 2.66 20.89
CA GLY A 88 8.72 1.88 20.10
C GLY A 88 8.27 2.60 18.83
N GLY A 89 7.17 2.13 18.26
CA GLY A 89 6.59 2.68 17.05
C GLY A 89 5.42 1.87 16.49
N SER A 90 4.77 2.39 15.46
CA SER A 90 3.68 1.69 14.79
C SER A 90 3.81 1.78 13.28
N ILE A 91 3.80 0.64 12.62
CA ILE A 91 3.81 0.54 11.15
C ILE A 91 2.49 -0.07 10.70
N VAL A 92 1.82 0.56 9.74
CA VAL A 92 0.60 0.08 9.11
C VAL A 92 0.81 -0.04 7.61
N PHE A 93 0.61 -1.24 7.08
CA PHE A 93 0.61 -1.49 5.65
C PHE A 93 -0.82 -1.47 5.11
N VAL A 94 -1.04 -0.74 4.03
CA VAL A 94 -2.28 -0.79 3.27
C VAL A 94 -2.09 -1.76 2.11
N ALA A 95 -2.32 -3.04 2.39
CA ALA A 95 -2.18 -4.11 1.41
C ALA A 95 -3.45 -4.26 0.56
N SER A 96 -4.08 -5.42 0.54
CA SER A 96 -5.34 -5.68 -0.16
C SER A 96 -5.90 -7.02 0.26
N LYS A 97 -7.22 -7.18 0.13
CA LYS A 97 -7.87 -8.50 0.14
C LYS A 97 -7.20 -9.45 -0.87
N ASN A 98 -6.72 -8.92 -1.99
CA ASN A 98 -6.05 -9.71 -3.04
C ASN A 98 -4.69 -10.30 -2.62
N GLY A 99 -4.13 -9.85 -1.51
CA GLY A 99 -2.99 -10.51 -0.87
C GLY A 99 -3.37 -11.73 -0.03
N LEU A 100 -4.66 -11.90 0.30
CA LEU A 100 -5.20 -13.02 1.06
C LEU A 100 -5.97 -14.00 0.17
N ALA A 101 -6.75 -13.47 -0.77
CA ALA A 101 -7.59 -14.25 -1.69
C ALA A 101 -7.30 -13.83 -3.13
N ALA A 102 -6.86 -14.77 -3.95
CA ALA A 102 -6.50 -14.51 -5.34
C ALA A 102 -7.66 -13.98 -6.16
N SER A 103 -7.35 -13.22 -7.20
CA SER A 103 -8.27 -12.77 -8.23
C SER A 103 -7.75 -13.15 -9.60
N ALA A 104 -8.65 -13.60 -10.49
CA ALA A 104 -8.30 -13.87 -11.88
C ALA A 104 -7.73 -12.62 -12.56
N ASN A 105 -6.83 -12.82 -13.50
CA ASN A 105 -6.16 -11.77 -14.28
C ASN A 105 -5.42 -10.71 -13.44
N ALA A 106 -4.91 -11.09 -12.25
CA ALA A 106 -4.23 -10.17 -11.34
C ALA A 106 -3.02 -10.80 -10.63
N SER A 107 -2.36 -11.78 -11.27
CA SER A 107 -1.29 -12.57 -10.66
C SER A 107 -0.14 -11.71 -10.12
N ALA A 108 0.36 -10.75 -10.90
CA ALA A 108 1.43 -9.85 -10.47
C ALA A 108 1.02 -9.01 -9.24
N TYR A 109 -0.17 -8.43 -9.29
CA TYR A 109 -0.71 -7.62 -8.20
C TYR A 109 -0.96 -8.45 -6.93
N CYS A 110 -1.64 -9.59 -7.05
CA CYS A 110 -1.94 -10.47 -5.92
C CYS A 110 -0.66 -10.96 -5.22
N THR A 111 0.34 -11.37 -6.01
CA THR A 111 1.64 -11.82 -5.49
C THR A 111 2.35 -10.71 -4.73
N ALA A 112 2.41 -9.50 -5.30
CA ALA A 112 3.02 -8.35 -4.64
C ALA A 112 2.27 -7.98 -3.35
N LYS A 113 0.95 -7.98 -3.33
CA LYS A 113 0.13 -7.72 -2.13
C LYS A 113 0.27 -8.81 -1.05
N ALA A 114 0.46 -10.07 -1.46
CA ALA A 114 0.76 -11.16 -0.52
C ALA A 114 2.13 -10.96 0.14
N SER A 115 3.13 -10.48 -0.61
CA SER A 115 4.46 -10.18 -0.06
C SER A 115 4.43 -9.07 0.99
N GLU A 116 3.61 -8.02 0.81
CA GLU A 116 3.42 -6.96 1.81
C GLU A 116 2.90 -7.54 3.14
N ILE A 117 1.89 -8.43 3.08
CA ILE A 117 1.31 -9.06 4.26
C ILE A 117 2.33 -9.91 4.99
N HIS A 118 3.15 -10.67 4.25
CA HIS A 118 4.16 -11.52 4.87
C HIS A 118 5.32 -10.71 5.45
N LEU A 119 5.77 -9.67 4.74
CA LEU A 119 6.78 -8.73 5.23
C LEU A 119 6.35 -8.09 6.57
N ALA A 120 5.09 -7.67 6.68
CA ALA A 120 4.58 -7.11 7.92
C ALA A 120 4.69 -8.10 9.10
N ARG A 121 4.45 -9.40 8.87
CA ARG A 121 4.62 -10.45 9.89
C ARG A 121 6.08 -10.59 10.33
N CYS A 122 7.02 -10.58 9.38
CA CYS A 122 8.45 -10.63 9.68
C CYS A 122 8.85 -9.41 10.53
N LEU A 123 8.47 -8.21 10.11
CA LEU A 123 8.80 -6.98 10.83
C LEU A 123 8.15 -6.92 12.23
N ALA A 124 6.96 -7.48 12.40
CA ALA A 124 6.32 -7.58 13.72
C ALA A 124 7.14 -8.44 14.69
N LEU A 125 7.70 -9.55 14.21
CA LEU A 125 8.58 -10.40 15.01
C LEU A 125 9.91 -9.69 15.32
N GLU A 126 10.53 -9.07 14.33
CA GLU A 126 11.81 -8.35 14.48
C GLU A 126 11.71 -7.10 15.37
N GLY A 127 10.53 -6.47 15.41
CA GLY A 127 10.28 -5.24 16.16
C GLY A 127 9.80 -5.44 17.59
N ALA A 128 9.35 -6.65 17.94
CA ALA A 128 8.65 -6.94 19.18
C ALA A 128 9.41 -6.49 20.44
N GLU A 129 10.69 -6.84 20.56
CA GLU A 129 11.53 -6.49 21.71
C GLU A 129 11.79 -4.98 21.84
N ARG A 130 11.57 -4.21 20.78
CA ARG A 130 11.72 -2.76 20.75
C ARG A 130 10.38 -2.02 20.80
N GLY A 131 9.28 -2.72 21.05
CA GLY A 131 7.95 -2.13 21.10
C GLY A 131 7.44 -1.60 19.74
N ILE A 132 8.04 -2.04 18.62
CA ILE A 132 7.59 -1.67 17.28
C ILE A 132 6.50 -2.65 16.84
N ARG A 133 5.29 -2.13 16.66
CA ARG A 133 4.13 -2.92 16.23
C ARG A 133 3.91 -2.75 14.73
N VAL A 134 3.64 -3.85 14.02
CA VAL A 134 3.37 -3.82 12.58
C VAL A 134 2.04 -4.51 12.31
N ASN A 135 1.16 -3.81 11.61
CA ASN A 135 -0.19 -4.27 11.28
C ASN A 135 -0.48 -4.06 9.79
N VAL A 136 -1.49 -4.77 9.30
CA VAL A 136 -1.92 -4.70 7.90
C VAL A 136 -3.41 -4.44 7.82
N VAL A 137 -3.80 -3.49 6.99
CA VAL A 137 -5.18 -3.30 6.56
C VAL A 137 -5.31 -3.90 5.15
N ASN A 138 -6.33 -4.71 4.95
CA ASN A 138 -6.59 -5.41 3.68
C ASN A 138 -7.93 -4.95 3.09
N PRO A 139 -8.00 -3.77 2.45
CA PRO A 139 -9.24 -3.30 1.84
C PRO A 139 -9.68 -4.25 0.71
N ASP A 140 -10.99 -4.39 0.52
CA ASP A 140 -11.54 -4.95 -0.71
C ASP A 140 -11.66 -3.81 -1.75
N ALA A 141 -12.81 -3.42 -2.20
CA ALA A 141 -12.96 -2.36 -3.18
C ALA A 141 -13.35 -1.04 -2.51
N VAL A 142 -12.42 -0.09 -2.46
CA VAL A 142 -12.66 1.31 -2.10
C VAL A 142 -12.86 2.08 -3.40
N LEU A 143 -14.09 2.06 -3.95
CA LEU A 143 -14.38 2.56 -5.29
C LEU A 143 -14.41 4.08 -5.35
N ARG A 144 -14.96 4.74 -4.32
CA ARG A 144 -15.11 6.18 -4.30
C ARG A 144 -13.92 6.87 -3.65
N GLY A 145 -13.39 7.91 -4.29
CA GLY A 145 -12.26 8.69 -3.81
C GLY A 145 -10.89 7.99 -3.93
N SER A 146 -10.83 6.85 -4.60
CA SER A 146 -9.58 6.14 -4.86
C SER A 146 -9.19 6.25 -6.34
N LYS A 147 -8.02 6.83 -6.61
CA LYS A 147 -7.49 6.99 -7.97
C LYS A 147 -7.24 5.65 -8.70
N ILE A 148 -7.12 4.55 -7.98
CA ILE A 148 -7.00 3.21 -8.58
C ILE A 148 -8.23 2.87 -9.42
N TRP A 149 -9.41 3.37 -9.02
CA TRP A 149 -10.68 3.11 -9.71
C TRP A 149 -11.08 4.20 -10.71
N GLU A 150 -10.16 5.09 -11.10
CA GLU A 150 -10.38 6.16 -12.08
C GLU A 150 -9.75 5.88 -13.45
N GLY A 151 -9.14 4.71 -13.68
CA GLY A 151 -8.38 4.39 -14.88
C GLY A 151 -8.56 2.95 -15.37
N GLU A 152 -7.58 2.46 -16.12
CA GLU A 152 -7.58 1.14 -16.77
C GLU A 152 -7.95 -0.03 -15.85
N TRP A 153 -7.61 0.06 -14.56
CA TRP A 153 -7.99 -0.97 -13.60
C TRP A 153 -9.51 -1.17 -13.50
N LEU A 154 -10.28 -0.06 -13.48
CA LEU A 154 -11.74 -0.12 -13.45
C LEU A 154 -12.29 -0.83 -14.69
N GLU A 155 -11.82 -0.44 -15.88
CA GLU A 155 -12.23 -1.02 -17.16
C GLU A 155 -11.89 -2.51 -17.21
N GLN A 156 -10.64 -2.88 -16.89
CA GLN A 156 -10.18 -4.27 -16.86
C GLN A 156 -11.00 -5.13 -15.87
N ARG A 157 -11.41 -4.56 -14.73
CA ARG A 157 -12.24 -5.28 -13.76
C ARG A 157 -13.70 -5.41 -14.24
N ALA A 158 -14.25 -4.37 -14.84
CA ALA A 158 -15.59 -4.40 -15.45
C ALA A 158 -15.66 -5.47 -16.54
N ASP A 159 -14.68 -5.54 -17.42
CA ASP A 159 -14.53 -6.56 -18.46
C ASP A 159 -14.42 -7.97 -17.85
N THR A 160 -13.55 -8.15 -16.87
CA THR A 160 -13.37 -9.45 -16.19
C THR A 160 -14.66 -9.97 -15.59
N TYR A 161 -15.52 -9.10 -15.06
CA TYR A 161 -16.80 -9.45 -14.48
C TYR A 161 -17.98 -9.29 -15.44
N LYS A 162 -17.74 -8.90 -16.70
CA LYS A 162 -18.76 -8.70 -17.75
C LYS A 162 -19.87 -7.75 -17.29
N THR A 163 -19.49 -6.61 -16.74
CA THR A 163 -20.39 -5.59 -16.20
C THR A 163 -19.87 -4.19 -16.51
N ASP A 164 -20.66 -3.16 -16.23
CA ASP A 164 -20.23 -1.75 -16.24
C ASP A 164 -19.77 -1.28 -14.85
N LYS A 165 -19.44 0.00 -14.73
CA LYS A 165 -18.97 0.61 -13.49
C LYS A 165 -20.00 0.49 -12.36
N ASP A 166 -21.27 0.74 -12.65
CA ASP A 166 -22.34 0.74 -11.64
C ASP A 166 -22.65 -0.68 -11.18
N GLY A 167 -22.68 -1.63 -12.11
CA GLY A 167 -22.82 -3.05 -11.81
C GLY A 167 -21.63 -3.61 -11.03
N LEU A 168 -20.43 -3.11 -11.31
CA LEU A 168 -19.24 -3.47 -10.54
C LEU A 168 -19.33 -2.97 -9.09
N GLU A 169 -19.74 -1.72 -8.87
CA GLU A 169 -19.93 -1.17 -7.52
C GLU A 169 -20.99 -1.97 -6.76
N GLU A 170 -22.12 -2.25 -7.39
CA GLU A 170 -23.19 -3.07 -6.80
C GLU A 170 -22.72 -4.47 -6.44
N MET A 171 -21.97 -5.12 -7.32
CA MET A 171 -21.40 -6.45 -7.06
C MET A 171 -20.48 -6.42 -5.82
N TYR A 172 -19.61 -5.45 -5.70
CA TYR A 172 -18.72 -5.32 -4.54
C TYR A 172 -19.51 -5.01 -3.28
N ARG A 173 -20.52 -4.14 -3.36
CA ARG A 173 -21.43 -3.83 -2.26
C ARG A 173 -22.14 -5.09 -1.76
N GLN A 174 -22.67 -5.91 -2.66
CA GLN A 174 -23.34 -7.17 -2.31
C GLN A 174 -22.44 -8.24 -1.72
N ARG A 175 -21.14 -8.21 -2.04
CA ARG A 175 -20.14 -9.11 -1.44
C ARG A 175 -19.81 -8.74 0.01
N SER A 176 -19.94 -7.48 0.39
CA SER A 176 -19.67 -7.05 1.77
C SER A 176 -20.80 -7.55 2.69
N LEU A 177 -20.45 -7.92 3.92
CA LEU A 177 -21.45 -8.38 4.91
C LEU A 177 -22.44 -7.27 5.26
N LEU A 178 -21.98 -6.03 5.34
CA LEU A 178 -22.81 -4.88 5.67
C LEU A 178 -23.63 -4.35 4.49
N LYS A 179 -23.42 -4.87 3.26
CA LYS A 179 -24.07 -4.41 2.03
C LYS A 179 -23.90 -2.90 1.80
N GLN A 180 -22.75 -2.37 2.16
CA GLN A 180 -22.40 -0.95 2.04
C GLN A 180 -21.16 -0.77 1.18
N SER A 181 -21.10 0.33 0.41
CA SER A 181 -19.89 0.75 -0.29
C SER A 181 -18.88 1.31 0.72
N VAL A 182 -17.60 1.06 0.47
CA VAL A 182 -16.49 1.61 1.24
C VAL A 182 -16.01 2.90 0.58
N PHE A 183 -15.75 3.94 1.39
CA PHE A 183 -15.32 5.27 0.96
C PHE A 183 -13.94 5.62 1.49
#